data_8e79c1894d6ae83b76e68a4cff4e8699
#
_entry.id   8e79c1894d6ae83b76e68a4cff4e8699
#
_cell.length_a   1.000
_cell.length_b   1.000
_cell.length_c   1.000
_cell.angle_alpha   90.00
_cell.angle_beta   90.00
_cell.angle_gamma   90.00
#
_symmetry.space_group_name_H-M   'P 1'
#
loop_
_entity.id
_entity.type
_entity.pdbx_description
1 polymer ?
#
loop_
_entity_poly.entity_id
_entity_poly.type
_entity_poly.pdbx_seq_one_letter_code
_entity_poly.pdbx_strand_id
1 'polypeptide(L)'
;MALFDRLKDQAKNLQQQAQGRGATTGGQGHGGSRGGGSRAQLVGVLKTQLGSLKAELKSGAYRDASMAMCALVAAADGQVDASEMQQMESLILSNEVLQNFPPEQLRQRFHKHVDLLTRNFPQGKAEALQEIAKAAKKPTEARAVVQTGIVIAGADGHFSQAEQAILREACATLGLQPAEFQL
;
A
#
# COMPACT_ATOMS: atom_id res chain seq x y z
N MET A 1 18.46 -14.23 -3.90
CA MET A 1 18.49 -13.59 -5.22
C MET A 1 17.57 -14.22 -6.25
N ALA A 2 17.35 -15.52 -6.24
CA ALA A 2 16.47 -16.21 -7.21
C ALA A 2 14.98 -15.86 -7.11
N LEU A 3 14.48 -15.40 -5.95
CA LEU A 3 13.07 -15.02 -5.78
C LEU A 3 12.74 -13.69 -6.47
N PHE A 4 13.70 -12.78 -6.54
CA PHE A 4 13.56 -11.47 -7.17
C PHE A 4 13.43 -11.57 -8.70
N ASP A 5 14.22 -12.45 -9.30
CA ASP A 5 14.18 -12.68 -10.75
C ASP A 5 12.86 -13.32 -11.16
N ARG A 6 12.30 -14.23 -10.34
CA ARG A 6 10.99 -14.85 -10.57
C ARG A 6 9.83 -13.84 -10.50
N LEU A 7 9.91 -12.87 -9.57
CA LEU A 7 8.87 -11.85 -9.44
C LEU A 7 8.89 -10.86 -10.60
N LYS A 8 10.08 -10.52 -11.07
CA LYS A 8 10.27 -9.65 -12.24
C LYS A 8 9.80 -10.32 -13.54
N ASP A 9 10.04 -11.62 -13.68
CA ASP A 9 9.59 -12.39 -14.82
C ASP A 9 8.08 -12.64 -14.81
N GLN A 10 7.47 -12.83 -13.63
CA GLN A 10 6.03 -12.95 -13.49
C GLN A 10 5.30 -11.64 -13.82
N ALA A 11 5.85 -10.50 -13.42
CA ALA A 11 5.31 -9.19 -13.77
C ALA A 11 5.42 -8.92 -15.28
N LYS A 12 6.52 -9.34 -15.93
CA LYS A 12 6.69 -9.25 -17.38
C LYS A 12 5.74 -10.16 -18.15
N ASN A 13 5.52 -11.38 -17.67
CA ASN A 13 4.59 -12.32 -18.32
C ASN A 13 3.14 -11.85 -18.25
N LEU A 14 2.73 -11.26 -17.15
CA LEU A 14 1.39 -10.67 -17.02
C LEU A 14 1.20 -9.46 -17.96
N GLN A 15 2.27 -8.66 -18.15
CA GLN A 15 2.24 -7.53 -19.06
C GLN A 15 2.18 -7.96 -20.53
N GLN A 16 2.83 -9.08 -20.89
CA GLN A 16 2.79 -9.64 -22.25
C GLN A 16 1.46 -10.34 -22.57
N GLN A 17 0.81 -10.98 -21.60
CA GLN A 17 -0.52 -11.58 -21.82
C GLN A 17 -1.62 -10.54 -22.02
N ALA A 18 -1.45 -9.31 -21.47
CA ALA A 18 -2.38 -8.21 -21.70
C ALA A 18 -2.27 -7.60 -23.11
N GLN A 19 -1.15 -7.80 -23.81
CA GLN A 19 -0.93 -7.27 -25.16
C GLN A 19 -1.28 -8.26 -26.29
N GLY A 20 -1.54 -9.53 -25.95
CA GLY A 20 -1.69 -10.62 -26.94
C GLY A 20 -3.11 -10.97 -27.36
N ARG A 21 -4.14 -10.26 -26.93
CA ARG A 21 -5.53 -10.51 -27.35
C ARG A 21 -6.22 -9.23 -27.82
N GLY A 22 -5.95 -8.84 -29.04
CA GLY A 22 -6.63 -7.71 -29.63
C GLY A 22 -6.41 -7.58 -31.13
N ALA A 23 -6.91 -8.55 -31.87
CA ALA A 23 -7.18 -8.35 -33.30
C ALA A 23 -8.47 -9.07 -33.63
N THR A 24 -9.54 -8.34 -33.69
CA THR A 24 -10.51 -8.25 -34.79
C THR A 24 -11.77 -7.47 -34.42
N THR A 25 -12.12 -6.58 -35.32
CA THR A 25 -13.41 -5.99 -35.69
C THR A 25 -14.07 -4.96 -34.78
N GLY A 26 -14.01 -3.72 -35.27
CA GLY A 26 -15.11 -2.80 -35.57
C GLY A 26 -16.09 -2.46 -34.45
N GLY A 27 -16.07 -1.18 -34.04
CA GLY A 27 -17.14 -0.61 -33.26
C GLY A 27 -16.71 0.68 -32.57
N GLN A 28 -17.07 1.81 -33.13
CA GLN A 28 -16.99 3.14 -32.55
C GLN A 28 -17.69 3.19 -31.20
N GLY A 29 -17.06 3.78 -30.19
CA GLY A 29 -17.75 4.07 -28.93
C GLY A 29 -16.80 4.57 -27.85
N HIS A 30 -16.71 5.85 -27.74
CA HIS A 30 -16.44 6.71 -26.59
C HIS A 30 -15.51 6.24 -25.46
N GLY A 31 -14.52 7.11 -25.22
CA GLY A 31 -13.56 7.09 -24.15
C GLY A 31 -14.13 6.90 -22.76
N GLY A 32 -13.35 6.23 -21.95
CA GLY A 32 -13.59 6.12 -20.54
C GLY A 32 -12.72 5.04 -19.92
N SER A 33 -11.74 5.47 -19.17
CA SER A 33 -11.22 4.74 -18.02
C SER A 33 -10.45 3.44 -18.27
N ARG A 34 -9.25 3.54 -18.84
CA ARG A 34 -8.28 2.44 -18.85
C ARG A 34 -7.41 2.34 -17.57
N GLY A 35 -7.78 3.07 -16.50
CA GLY A 35 -6.99 3.12 -15.27
C GLY A 35 -7.37 2.12 -14.17
N GLY A 36 -8.63 1.70 -14.11
CA GLY A 36 -9.14 0.91 -12.98
C GLY A 36 -8.72 -0.56 -12.97
N GLY A 37 -8.66 -1.20 -14.14
CA GLY A 37 -8.37 -2.64 -14.22
C GLY A 37 -6.94 -3.02 -13.85
N SER A 38 -5.95 -2.23 -14.21
CA SER A 38 -4.53 -2.54 -13.95
C SER A 38 -4.16 -2.34 -12.46
N ARG A 39 -4.78 -1.38 -11.79
CA ARG A 39 -4.54 -1.11 -10.36
C ARG A 39 -5.21 -2.15 -9.46
N ALA A 40 -6.42 -2.56 -9.76
CA ALA A 40 -7.08 -3.65 -9.05
C ALA A 40 -6.27 -4.95 -9.16
N GLN A 41 -5.70 -5.23 -10.33
CA GLN A 41 -4.80 -6.37 -10.53
C GLN A 41 -3.52 -6.23 -9.71
N LEU A 42 -2.92 -5.04 -9.68
CA LEU A 42 -1.73 -4.75 -8.86
C LEU A 42 -2.01 -5.02 -7.39
N VAL A 43 -3.11 -4.49 -6.86
CA VAL A 43 -3.52 -4.72 -5.46
C VAL A 43 -3.68 -6.21 -5.17
N GLY A 44 -4.31 -6.97 -6.06
CA GLY A 44 -4.47 -8.40 -5.93
C GLY A 44 -3.13 -9.15 -5.90
N VAL A 45 -2.20 -8.79 -6.78
CA VAL A 45 -0.85 -9.38 -6.83
C VAL A 45 -0.09 -9.06 -5.54
N LEU A 46 -0.10 -7.81 -5.10
CA LEU A 46 0.59 -7.41 -3.87
C LEU A 46 -0.01 -8.07 -2.63
N LYS A 47 -1.33 -8.22 -2.59
CA LYS A 47 -2.01 -8.93 -1.50
C LYS A 47 -1.55 -10.39 -1.42
N THR A 48 -1.44 -11.06 -2.54
CA THR A 48 -0.94 -12.44 -2.63
C THR A 48 0.52 -12.53 -2.19
N GLN A 49 1.36 -11.60 -2.65
CA GLN A 49 2.78 -11.55 -2.25
C GLN A 49 2.94 -11.32 -0.75
N LEU A 50 2.19 -10.39 -0.17
CA LEU A 50 2.17 -10.17 1.28
C LEU A 50 1.75 -11.41 2.04
N GLY A 51 0.70 -12.09 1.61
CA GLY A 51 0.21 -13.32 2.22
C GLY A 51 1.29 -14.40 2.27
N SER A 52 2.11 -14.50 1.22
CA SER A 52 3.24 -15.45 1.18
C SER A 52 4.35 -15.12 2.19
N LEU A 53 4.44 -13.86 2.63
CA LEU A 53 5.43 -13.39 3.60
C LEU A 53 4.89 -13.34 5.03
N LYS A 54 3.66 -13.76 5.26
CA LYS A 54 2.99 -13.66 6.57
C LYS A 54 3.84 -14.19 7.73
N ALA A 55 4.48 -15.35 7.54
CA ALA A 55 5.33 -15.96 8.57
C ALA A 55 6.56 -15.14 8.93
N GLU A 56 7.03 -14.29 8.03
CA GLU A 56 8.22 -13.44 8.20
C GLU A 56 7.90 -12.05 8.73
N LEU A 57 6.67 -11.58 8.57
CA LEU A 57 6.23 -10.22 8.90
C LEU A 57 5.62 -10.15 10.31
N LYS A 58 6.43 -10.44 11.32
CA LYS A 58 6.00 -10.51 12.73
C LYS A 58 6.69 -9.49 13.63
N SER A 59 7.57 -8.64 13.08
CA SER A 59 8.32 -7.68 13.90
C SER A 59 7.47 -6.48 14.31
N GLY A 60 7.80 -5.89 15.46
CA GLY A 60 7.20 -4.64 15.90
C GLY A 60 7.49 -3.48 14.95
N ALA A 61 8.65 -3.47 14.32
CA ALA A 61 9.03 -2.43 13.34
C ALA A 61 8.11 -2.46 12.11
N TYR A 62 7.82 -3.63 11.57
CA TYR A 62 6.86 -3.77 10.47
C TYR A 62 5.45 -3.33 10.88
N ARG A 63 4.98 -3.78 12.05
CA ARG A 63 3.67 -3.39 12.59
C ARG A 63 3.53 -1.88 12.71
N ASP A 64 4.48 -1.24 13.37
CA ASP A 64 4.43 0.19 13.68
C ASP A 64 4.55 1.03 12.40
N ALA A 65 5.45 0.65 11.51
CA ALA A 65 5.61 1.31 10.21
C ALA A 65 4.37 1.15 9.33
N SER A 66 3.75 -0.03 9.32
CA SER A 66 2.52 -0.28 8.55
C SER A 66 1.34 0.54 9.07
N MET A 67 1.20 0.70 10.39
CA MET A 67 0.14 1.53 10.96
C MET A 67 0.36 3.01 10.67
N ALA A 68 1.60 3.49 10.74
CA ALA A 68 1.95 4.84 10.32
C ALA A 68 1.64 5.07 8.83
N MET A 69 1.97 4.11 7.97
CA MET A 69 1.66 4.17 6.55
C MET A 69 0.15 4.25 6.29
N CYS A 70 -0.64 3.40 6.93
CA CYS A 70 -2.09 3.39 6.77
C CYS A 70 -2.72 4.72 7.23
N ALA A 71 -2.21 5.29 8.32
CA ALA A 71 -2.67 6.60 8.81
C ALA A 71 -2.33 7.73 7.83
N LEU A 72 -1.12 7.71 7.26
CA LEU A 72 -0.72 8.69 6.24
C LEU A 72 -1.58 8.63 4.99
N VAL A 73 -1.87 7.43 4.51
CA VAL A 73 -2.73 7.23 3.35
C VAL A 73 -4.15 7.71 3.65
N ALA A 74 -4.69 7.38 4.84
CA ALA A 74 -6.02 7.84 5.26
C ALA A 74 -6.13 9.36 5.34
N ALA A 75 -5.06 10.05 5.70
CA ALA A 75 -5.01 11.50 5.84
C ALA A 75 -4.39 12.22 4.64
N ALA A 76 -4.15 11.53 3.53
CA ALA A 76 -3.37 12.05 2.40
C ALA A 76 -3.93 13.34 1.78
N ASP A 77 -5.23 13.52 1.77
CA ASP A 77 -5.91 14.73 1.27
C ASP A 77 -6.05 15.85 2.32
N GLY A 78 -5.51 15.62 3.51
CA GLY A 78 -5.57 16.57 4.64
C GLY A 78 -6.86 16.51 5.44
N GLN A 79 -7.78 15.63 5.11
CA GLN A 79 -9.04 15.43 5.83
C GLN A 79 -9.21 13.94 6.17
N VAL A 80 -9.68 13.68 7.38
CA VAL A 80 -10.03 12.31 7.80
C VAL A 80 -11.48 12.30 8.23
N ASP A 81 -12.31 11.71 7.41
CA ASP A 81 -13.71 11.46 7.72
C ASP A 81 -13.82 10.25 8.65
N ALA A 82 -14.77 10.30 9.60
CA ALA A 82 -15.01 9.20 10.54
C ALA A 82 -15.40 7.89 9.83
N SER A 83 -16.15 7.96 8.73
CA SER A 83 -16.54 6.77 7.96
C SER A 83 -15.35 6.16 7.20
N GLU A 84 -14.49 6.99 6.62
CA GLU A 84 -13.25 6.55 5.98
C GLU A 84 -12.31 5.88 6.99
N MET A 85 -12.20 6.47 8.18
CA MET A 85 -11.39 5.91 9.26
C MET A 85 -11.90 4.53 9.71
N GLN A 86 -13.22 4.36 9.83
CA GLN A 86 -13.81 3.06 10.16
C GLN A 86 -13.57 2.03 9.07
N GLN A 87 -13.71 2.40 7.80
CA GLN A 87 -13.40 1.52 6.67
C GLN A 87 -11.93 1.10 6.68
N MET A 88 -11.04 2.06 6.86
CA MET A 88 -9.61 1.80 6.91
C MET A 88 -9.25 0.86 8.06
N GLU A 89 -9.81 1.10 9.24
CA GLU A 89 -9.63 0.22 10.40
C GLU A 89 -10.14 -1.19 10.12
N SER A 90 -11.31 -1.33 9.50
CA SER A 90 -11.86 -2.64 9.12
C SER A 90 -10.94 -3.38 8.15
N LEU A 91 -10.38 -2.68 7.17
CA LEU A 91 -9.41 -3.24 6.21
C LEU A 91 -8.12 -3.68 6.90
N ILE A 92 -7.61 -2.88 7.84
CA ILE A 92 -6.44 -3.21 8.64
C ILE A 92 -6.68 -4.49 9.44
N LEU A 93 -7.79 -4.57 10.17
CA LEU A 93 -8.11 -5.70 11.04
C LEU A 93 -8.44 -6.98 10.28
N SER A 94 -8.92 -6.87 9.04
CA SER A 94 -9.20 -8.02 8.19
C SER A 94 -8.01 -8.45 7.32
N ASN A 95 -6.93 -7.68 7.32
CA ASN A 95 -5.74 -8.02 6.54
C ASN A 95 -5.05 -9.26 7.12
N GLU A 96 -4.82 -10.26 6.29
CA GLU A 96 -4.26 -11.54 6.70
C GLU A 96 -2.90 -11.42 7.41
N VAL A 97 -2.01 -10.58 6.90
CA VAL A 97 -0.66 -10.41 7.45
C VAL A 97 -0.72 -9.64 8.77
N LEU A 98 -1.53 -8.60 8.85
CA LEU A 98 -1.68 -7.79 10.05
C LEU A 98 -2.36 -8.56 11.19
N GLN A 99 -3.07 -9.65 10.89
CA GLN A 99 -3.61 -10.57 11.91
C GLN A 99 -2.53 -11.30 12.71
N ASN A 100 -1.26 -11.20 12.32
CA ASN A 100 -0.13 -11.61 13.18
C ASN A 100 -0.06 -10.82 14.50
N PHE A 101 -0.69 -9.66 14.55
CA PHE A 101 -0.64 -8.75 15.70
C PHE A 101 -2.00 -8.66 16.39
N PRO A 102 -2.04 -8.43 17.73
CA PRO A 102 -3.29 -8.19 18.43
C PRO A 102 -4.03 -6.98 17.86
N PRO A 103 -5.37 -7.07 17.65
CA PRO A 103 -6.16 -5.98 17.08
C PRO A 103 -6.02 -4.65 17.83
N GLU A 104 -5.98 -4.69 19.15
CA GLU A 104 -5.85 -3.50 19.99
C GLU A 104 -4.53 -2.75 19.74
N GLN A 105 -3.43 -3.47 19.50
CA GLN A 105 -2.16 -2.85 19.17
C GLN A 105 -2.21 -2.13 17.82
N LEU A 106 -2.86 -2.72 16.84
CA LEU A 106 -3.07 -2.10 15.53
C LEU A 106 -3.91 -0.84 15.64
N ARG A 107 -5.04 -0.91 16.34
CA ARG A 107 -5.93 0.24 16.56
C ARG A 107 -5.23 1.39 17.25
N GLN A 108 -4.54 1.13 18.35
CA GLN A 108 -3.86 2.15 19.13
C GLN A 108 -2.83 2.91 18.29
N ARG A 109 -2.04 2.20 17.50
CA ARG A 109 -1.01 2.81 16.66
C ARG A 109 -1.61 3.57 15.48
N PHE A 110 -2.60 3.00 14.83
CA PHE A 110 -3.32 3.66 13.76
C PHE A 110 -3.97 4.96 14.23
N HIS A 111 -4.75 4.92 15.31
CA HIS A 111 -5.42 6.09 15.88
C HIS A 111 -4.44 7.15 16.37
N LYS A 112 -3.34 6.74 16.99
CA LYS A 112 -2.29 7.68 17.41
C LYS A 112 -1.79 8.53 16.26
N HIS A 113 -1.44 7.91 15.13
CA HIS A 113 -0.96 8.63 13.97
C HIS A 113 -2.05 9.46 13.29
N VAL A 114 -3.27 8.95 13.20
CA VAL A 114 -4.42 9.70 12.69
C VAL A 114 -4.67 10.95 13.52
N ASP A 115 -4.65 10.86 14.84
CA ASP A 115 -4.83 12.00 15.75
C ASP A 115 -3.75 13.05 15.55
N LEU A 116 -2.49 12.66 15.45
CA LEU A 116 -1.37 13.57 15.18
C LEU A 116 -1.52 14.27 13.85
N LEU A 117 -1.87 13.53 12.79
CA LEU A 117 -2.10 14.07 11.46
C LEU A 117 -3.28 15.05 11.41
N THR A 118 -4.33 14.77 12.17
CA THR A 118 -5.52 15.64 12.26
C THR A 118 -5.21 16.93 13.00
N ARG A 119 -4.41 16.88 14.06
CA ARG A 119 -4.04 18.04 14.86
C ARG A 119 -3.05 18.97 14.14
N ASN A 120 -2.03 18.39 13.55
CA ASN A 120 -1.00 19.11 12.82
C ASN A 120 -0.42 18.19 11.73
N PHE A 121 -0.91 18.34 10.53
CA PHE A 121 -0.53 17.46 9.42
C PHE A 121 0.98 17.43 9.15
N PRO A 122 1.70 18.57 9.02
CA PRO A 122 3.15 18.52 8.78
C PRO A 122 3.93 17.80 9.87
N GLN A 123 3.60 18.02 11.13
CA GLN A 123 4.25 17.36 12.26
C GLN A 123 3.89 15.87 12.31
N GLY A 124 2.61 15.54 12.19
CA GLY A 124 2.13 14.16 12.17
C GLY A 124 2.73 13.34 11.02
N LYS A 125 2.87 13.96 9.85
CA LYS A 125 3.53 13.36 8.70
C LYS A 125 5.02 13.08 8.98
N ALA A 126 5.74 14.05 9.57
CA ALA A 126 7.14 13.85 9.91
C ALA A 126 7.32 12.70 10.92
N GLU A 127 6.48 12.61 11.93
CA GLU A 127 6.53 11.54 12.93
C GLU A 127 6.18 10.18 12.32
N ALA A 128 5.18 10.12 11.45
CA ALA A 128 4.80 8.90 10.75
C ALA A 128 5.92 8.41 9.82
N LEU A 129 6.58 9.31 9.09
CA LEU A 129 7.71 8.97 8.24
C LEU A 129 8.92 8.48 9.05
N GLN A 130 9.16 9.04 10.24
CA GLN A 130 10.19 8.53 11.15
C GLN A 130 9.90 7.09 11.61
N GLU A 131 8.64 6.80 11.89
CA GLU A 131 8.22 5.44 12.25
C GLU A 131 8.39 4.47 11.08
N ILE A 132 8.02 4.89 9.88
CA ILE A 132 8.21 4.12 8.64
C ILE A 132 9.70 3.86 8.39
N ALA A 133 10.57 4.84 8.61
CA ALA A 133 12.01 4.72 8.41
C ALA A 133 12.64 3.59 9.23
N LYS A 134 12.07 3.23 10.36
CA LYS A 134 12.57 2.12 11.18
C LYS A 134 12.51 0.76 10.46
N ALA A 135 11.59 0.60 9.52
CA ALA A 135 11.49 -0.61 8.71
C ALA A 135 12.55 -0.68 7.59
N ALA A 136 13.26 0.41 7.30
CA ALA A 136 14.28 0.46 6.26
C ALA A 136 15.46 -0.50 6.51
N LYS A 137 15.69 -0.89 7.75
CA LYS A 137 16.79 -1.78 8.15
C LYS A 137 16.70 -3.18 7.53
N LYS A 138 15.49 -3.63 7.22
CA LYS A 138 15.23 -4.94 6.61
C LYS A 138 14.49 -4.74 5.27
N PRO A 139 15.14 -5.04 4.13
CA PRO A 139 14.55 -4.80 2.81
C PRO A 139 13.18 -5.46 2.60
N THR A 140 12.98 -6.67 3.10
CA THR A 140 11.69 -7.38 3.01
C THR A 140 10.59 -6.64 3.76
N GLU A 141 10.88 -6.16 4.98
CA GLU A 141 9.93 -5.38 5.78
C GLU A 141 9.66 -4.02 5.15
N ALA A 142 10.68 -3.33 4.66
CA ALA A 142 10.55 -2.05 3.99
C ALA A 142 9.58 -2.13 2.81
N ARG A 143 9.75 -3.15 1.95
CA ARG A 143 8.84 -3.41 0.83
C ARG A 143 7.44 -3.76 1.28
N ALA A 144 7.34 -4.60 2.30
CA ALA A 144 6.06 -5.03 2.85
C ALA A 144 5.25 -3.86 3.42
N VAL A 145 5.89 -2.85 4.00
CA VAL A 145 5.22 -1.63 4.48
C VAL A 145 4.56 -0.88 3.33
N VAL A 146 5.27 -0.68 2.22
CA VAL A 146 4.73 -0.02 1.02
C VAL A 146 3.60 -0.86 0.41
N GLN A 147 3.80 -2.16 0.28
CA GLN A 147 2.79 -3.09 -0.24
C GLN A 147 1.52 -3.07 0.62
N THR A 148 1.67 -3.04 1.94
CA THR A 148 0.54 -2.94 2.87
C THR A 148 -0.22 -1.64 2.66
N GLY A 149 0.47 -0.52 2.54
CA GLY A 149 -0.14 0.77 2.24
C GLY A 149 -0.94 0.75 0.94
N ILE A 150 -0.39 0.18 -0.12
CA ILE A 150 -1.05 0.06 -1.42
C ILE A 150 -2.28 -0.85 -1.34
N VAL A 151 -2.17 -1.99 -0.68
CA VAL A 151 -3.29 -2.95 -0.54
C VAL A 151 -4.45 -2.34 0.24
N ILE A 152 -4.16 -1.63 1.32
CA ILE A 152 -5.18 -0.97 2.13
C ILE A 152 -5.80 0.23 1.39
N ALA A 153 -4.97 1.12 0.84
CA ALA A 153 -5.44 2.29 0.09
C ALA A 153 -6.22 1.91 -1.17
N GLY A 154 -5.75 0.91 -1.87
CA GLY A 154 -6.32 0.47 -3.15
C GLY A 154 -7.45 -0.55 -3.04
N ALA A 155 -7.98 -0.80 -1.84
CA ALA A 155 -9.01 -1.81 -1.63
C ALA A 155 -10.30 -1.55 -2.42
N ASP A 156 -10.61 -0.30 -2.73
CA ASP A 156 -11.73 0.12 -3.58
C ASP A 156 -11.37 0.21 -5.08
N GLY A 157 -10.13 -0.10 -5.45
CA GLY A 157 -9.62 -0.01 -6.82
C GLY A 157 -9.19 1.39 -7.25
N HIS A 158 -9.23 2.37 -6.38
CA HIS A 158 -8.86 3.75 -6.67
C HIS A 158 -7.71 4.24 -5.81
N PHE A 159 -6.83 5.02 -6.43
CA PHE A 159 -5.77 5.77 -5.75
C PHE A 159 -5.87 7.23 -6.14
N SER A 160 -6.07 8.11 -5.17
CA SER A 160 -5.98 9.54 -5.40
C SER A 160 -4.52 9.96 -5.67
N GLN A 161 -4.35 11.12 -6.29
CA GLN A 161 -3.01 11.69 -6.48
C GLN A 161 -2.31 11.97 -5.14
N ALA A 162 -3.07 12.38 -4.12
CA ALA A 162 -2.56 12.62 -2.79
C ALA A 162 -2.03 11.34 -2.13
N GLU A 163 -2.76 10.23 -2.24
CA GLU A 163 -2.31 8.92 -1.75
C GLU A 163 -1.05 8.44 -2.47
N GLN A 164 -1.01 8.61 -3.81
CA GLN A 164 0.19 8.26 -4.58
C GLN A 164 1.41 9.09 -4.16
N ALA A 165 1.23 10.39 -3.91
CA ALA A 165 2.30 11.26 -3.43
C ALA A 165 2.85 10.81 -2.07
N ILE A 166 1.97 10.45 -1.15
CA ILE A 166 2.34 9.89 0.16
C ILE A 166 3.12 8.58 0.02
N LEU A 167 2.65 7.68 -0.84
CA LEU A 167 3.33 6.41 -1.09
C LEU A 167 4.72 6.61 -1.69
N ARG A 168 4.89 7.59 -2.59
CA ARG A 168 6.21 7.94 -3.14
C ARG A 168 7.15 8.51 -2.06
N GLU A 169 6.66 9.37 -1.18
CA GLU A 169 7.45 9.88 -0.05
C GLU A 169 7.89 8.76 0.88
N ALA A 170 7.01 7.83 1.18
CA ALA A 170 7.34 6.65 1.98
C ALA A 170 8.40 5.78 1.31
N CYS A 171 8.31 5.57 0.00
CA CYS A 171 9.35 4.88 -0.76
C CYS A 171 10.71 5.57 -0.62
N ALA A 172 10.75 6.89 -0.77
CA ALA A 172 11.97 7.68 -0.60
C ALA A 172 12.56 7.53 0.82
N THR A 173 11.70 7.57 1.84
CA THR A 173 12.08 7.36 3.25
C THR A 173 12.68 5.98 3.49
N LEU A 174 12.17 4.97 2.79
CA LEU A 174 12.63 3.57 2.91
C LEU A 174 13.78 3.22 1.96
N GLY A 175 14.21 4.16 1.12
CA GLY A 175 15.25 3.91 0.12
C GLY A 175 14.80 3.00 -1.03
N LEU A 176 13.49 2.99 -1.33
CA LEU A 176 12.89 2.19 -2.38
C LEU A 176 12.54 3.05 -3.59
N GLN A 177 12.53 2.41 -4.77
CA GLN A 177 12.11 3.06 -6.01
C GLN A 177 10.58 2.98 -6.16
N PRO A 178 9.86 4.11 -6.29
CA PRO A 178 8.41 4.10 -6.50
C PRO A 178 7.97 3.30 -7.72
N ALA A 179 8.79 3.27 -8.77
CA ALA A 179 8.52 2.52 -9.99
C ALA A 179 8.39 1.00 -9.76
N GLU A 180 9.00 0.45 -8.72
CA GLU A 180 8.84 -0.96 -8.34
C GLU A 180 7.39 -1.30 -7.98
N PHE A 181 6.63 -0.31 -7.54
CA PHE A 181 5.22 -0.43 -7.12
C PHE A 181 4.25 0.24 -8.09
N GLN A 182 4.72 0.64 -9.27
CA GLN A 182 3.92 1.36 -10.26
C GLN A 182 3.36 2.71 -9.75
N LEU A 183 4.13 3.37 -8.90
CA LEU A 183 3.82 4.69 -8.34
C LEU A 183 4.47 5.82 -9.12
#